data_505c2dcf9f541db21456f3358a39c07c
#
_entry.id   505c2dcf9f541db21456f3358a39c07c
#
_cell.length_a   1.000
_cell.length_b   1.000
_cell.length_c   1.000
_cell.angle_alpha   90.00
_cell.angle_beta   90.00
_cell.angle_gamma   90.00
#
_symmetry.space_group_name_H-M   'P 1'
#
loop_
_entity.id
_entity.type
_entity.pdbx_description
1 polymer ?
#
loop_
_entity_poly.entity_id
_entity_poly.type
_entity_poly.pdbx_seq_one_letter_code
_entity_poly.pdbx_strand_id
1 'polypeptide(L)'
;MKIVLATGGFDPIHSGHIQYLKAAKELGDMLIVGINSDEWLERKKGKAFMPWNERLSIINNLQMVDEVYTFIDDDDTANNFIKQVQAHYTDAELIFANGGDRHPDSTPEIMHKAITGFSTFDNVKFVFGVGGEDKKNSSSLILEEWKAPKTIRNWGWYRVLDDKPGYKVKELIIAPGQSLSMQRHEFRAEHWYILKGECSFNTINVSSDIEWSGTFREHQTVTIQKNEWHQACNETNEPCHILEVQYGDKCVEEDIERINKTDR
;
A
#
# COMPACT_ATOMS: atom_id res chain seq x y z
N MET A 1 28.15 -7.11 27.19
CA MET A 1 27.04 -7.67 26.36
C MET A 1 26.54 -6.56 25.47
N LYS A 2 26.34 -6.88 24.18
CA LYS A 2 25.75 -5.96 23.19
C LYS A 2 24.29 -6.29 23.01
N ILE A 3 23.42 -5.33 23.29
CA ILE A 3 21.97 -5.48 23.12
C ILE A 3 21.52 -4.63 21.95
N VAL A 4 20.83 -5.26 21.02
CA VAL A 4 20.24 -4.59 19.85
C VAL A 4 18.77 -4.30 20.13
N LEU A 5 18.37 -3.08 19.87
CA LEU A 5 17.01 -2.59 20.01
C LEU A 5 16.40 -2.40 18.62
N ALA A 6 15.22 -2.92 18.42
CA ALA A 6 14.44 -2.73 17.19
C ALA A 6 13.00 -2.38 17.55
N THR A 7 12.37 -1.49 16.77
CA THR A 7 10.97 -1.12 17.00
C THR A 7 10.15 -1.16 15.72
N GLY A 8 8.85 -1.36 15.87
CA GLY A 8 7.92 -1.30 14.74
C GLY A 8 6.48 -1.63 15.11
N GLY A 9 5.56 -1.27 14.23
CA GLY A 9 4.16 -1.68 14.33
C GLY A 9 3.94 -3.14 13.94
N PHE A 10 4.74 -3.68 13.01
CA PHE A 10 4.64 -5.07 12.51
C PHE A 10 3.21 -5.45 12.08
N ASP A 11 2.52 -4.56 11.37
CA ASP A 11 1.09 -4.63 11.12
C ASP A 11 0.71 -4.45 9.63
N PRO A 12 0.51 -5.55 8.91
CA PRO A 12 0.88 -6.93 9.24
C PRO A 12 2.40 -7.15 9.16
N ILE A 13 2.86 -8.19 9.84
CA ILE A 13 4.25 -8.65 9.69
C ILE A 13 4.46 -9.21 8.28
N HIS A 14 5.64 -9.01 7.71
CA HIS A 14 6.00 -9.48 6.37
C HIS A 14 7.50 -9.80 6.26
N SER A 15 7.91 -10.39 5.11
CA SER A 15 9.29 -10.82 4.88
C SER A 15 10.34 -9.74 5.12
N GLY A 16 10.04 -8.47 4.80
CA GLY A 16 10.93 -7.33 5.08
C GLY A 16 11.18 -7.13 6.59
N HIS A 17 10.16 -7.30 7.43
CA HIS A 17 10.34 -7.26 8.89
C HIS A 17 11.20 -8.43 9.38
N ILE A 18 11.02 -9.63 8.84
CA ILE A 18 11.82 -10.80 9.17
C ILE A 18 13.30 -10.58 8.80
N GLN A 19 13.56 -10.04 7.61
CA GLN A 19 14.90 -9.71 7.14
C GLN A 19 15.56 -8.65 8.04
N TYR A 20 14.82 -7.60 8.37
CA TYR A 20 15.26 -6.56 9.29
C TYR A 20 15.64 -7.11 10.67
N LEU A 21 14.75 -7.90 11.30
CA LEU A 21 15.00 -8.45 12.64
C LEU A 21 16.16 -9.46 12.64
N LYS A 22 16.32 -10.27 11.58
CA LYS A 22 17.50 -11.15 11.42
C LYS A 22 18.80 -10.36 11.36
N ALA A 23 18.84 -9.33 10.49
CA ALA A 23 20.03 -8.49 10.37
C ALA A 23 20.30 -7.67 11.65
N ALA A 24 19.27 -7.23 12.36
CA ALA A 24 19.42 -6.59 13.66
C ALA A 24 20.04 -7.53 14.69
N LYS A 25 19.61 -8.80 14.76
CA LYS A 25 20.20 -9.80 15.69
C LYS A 25 21.69 -10.01 15.44
N GLU A 26 22.16 -9.91 14.21
CA GLU A 26 23.59 -10.10 13.86
C GLU A 26 24.49 -8.97 14.36
N LEU A 27 23.92 -7.82 14.82
CA LEU A 27 24.68 -6.69 15.34
C LEU A 27 25.10 -6.85 16.82
N GLY A 28 24.53 -7.82 17.55
CA GLY A 28 24.82 -8.00 18.95
C GLY A 28 24.51 -9.39 19.50
N ASP A 29 24.62 -9.50 20.80
CA ASP A 29 24.42 -10.78 21.52
C ASP A 29 22.91 -11.07 21.72
N MET A 30 22.12 -10.02 21.88
CA MET A 30 20.69 -10.07 22.22
C MET A 30 19.89 -9.08 21.37
N LEU A 31 18.71 -9.49 20.91
CA LEU A 31 17.76 -8.63 20.21
C LEU A 31 16.51 -8.43 21.08
N ILE A 32 16.25 -7.19 21.47
CA ILE A 32 15.02 -6.77 22.16
C ILE A 32 14.16 -5.98 21.19
N VAL A 33 12.90 -6.36 21.07
CA VAL A 33 11.95 -5.71 20.15
C VAL A 33 10.89 -4.95 20.92
N GLY A 34 10.75 -3.66 20.64
CA GLY A 34 9.65 -2.82 21.09
C GLY A 34 8.51 -2.83 20.07
N ILE A 35 7.30 -3.19 20.50
CA ILE A 35 6.11 -3.19 19.64
C ILE A 35 5.30 -1.94 19.92
N ASN A 36 5.05 -1.13 18.87
CA ASN A 36 4.18 0.04 18.95
C ASN A 36 2.75 -0.33 19.31
N SER A 37 2.06 0.57 20.01
CA SER A 37 0.66 0.42 20.44
C SER A 37 -0.31 0.37 19.26
N ASP A 38 -1.57 -0.02 19.52
CA ASP A 38 -2.65 0.08 18.54
C ASP A 38 -3.01 1.56 18.29
N GLU A 39 -2.95 2.39 19.33
CA GLU A 39 -3.18 3.84 19.26
C GLU A 39 -2.14 4.52 18.36
N TRP A 40 -0.88 4.10 18.38
CA TRP A 40 0.13 4.60 17.46
C TRP A 40 -0.18 4.21 16.00
N LEU A 41 -0.63 2.97 15.78
CA LEU A 41 -1.05 2.54 14.45
C LEU A 41 -2.28 3.30 13.96
N GLU A 42 -3.23 3.60 14.83
CA GLU A 42 -4.41 4.43 14.53
C GLU A 42 -4.00 5.84 14.12
N ARG A 43 -3.09 6.49 14.86
CA ARG A 43 -2.55 7.81 14.48
C ARG A 43 -1.85 7.76 13.12
N LYS A 44 -1.08 6.70 12.86
CA LYS A 44 -0.26 6.58 11.65
C LYS A 44 -0.99 6.08 10.41
N LYS A 45 -1.96 5.19 10.55
CA LYS A 45 -2.61 4.45 9.45
C LYS A 45 -4.15 4.48 9.48
N GLY A 46 -4.76 5.14 10.46
CA GLY A 46 -6.19 5.19 10.67
C GLY A 46 -6.76 4.05 11.49
N LYS A 47 -6.14 2.88 11.51
CA LYS A 47 -6.48 1.74 12.39
C LYS A 47 -5.38 0.69 12.41
N ALA A 48 -5.34 -0.14 13.45
CA ALA A 48 -4.58 -1.36 13.46
C ALA A 48 -5.29 -2.44 12.62
N PHE A 49 -4.52 -3.20 11.81
CA PHE A 49 -5.02 -4.38 11.10
C PHE A 49 -5.05 -5.61 12.02
N MET A 50 -3.96 -5.82 12.76
CA MET A 50 -3.86 -6.86 13.78
C MET A 50 -3.81 -6.21 15.17
N PRO A 51 -4.63 -6.69 16.14
CA PRO A 51 -4.56 -6.20 17.53
C PRO A 51 -3.17 -6.41 18.13
N TRP A 52 -2.82 -5.59 19.08
CA TRP A 52 -1.49 -5.62 19.71
C TRP A 52 -1.08 -6.99 20.26
N ASN A 53 -2.00 -7.71 20.90
CA ASN A 53 -1.76 -9.06 21.44
C ASN A 53 -1.38 -10.09 20.38
N GLU A 54 -1.98 -10.02 19.18
CA GLU A 54 -1.63 -10.89 18.05
C GLU A 54 -0.22 -10.57 17.53
N ARG A 55 0.10 -9.29 17.38
CA ARG A 55 1.42 -8.83 16.95
C ARG A 55 2.50 -9.23 17.97
N LEU A 56 2.23 -9.07 19.27
CA LEU A 56 3.07 -9.52 20.36
C LEU A 56 3.32 -11.03 20.28
N SER A 57 2.25 -11.82 20.13
CA SER A 57 2.34 -13.28 20.05
C SER A 57 3.25 -13.73 18.91
N ILE A 58 3.12 -13.11 17.73
CA ILE A 58 3.94 -13.44 16.56
C ILE A 58 5.41 -13.06 16.81
N ILE A 59 5.69 -11.82 17.22
CA ILE A 59 7.07 -11.33 17.40
C ILE A 59 7.80 -12.11 18.50
N ASN A 60 7.13 -12.40 19.61
CA ASN A 60 7.72 -13.13 20.74
C ASN A 60 8.09 -14.60 20.41
N ASN A 61 7.54 -15.16 19.33
CA ASN A 61 7.83 -16.51 18.86
C ASN A 61 8.81 -16.55 17.67
N LEU A 62 9.41 -15.41 17.30
CA LEU A 62 10.45 -15.38 16.26
C LEU A 62 11.80 -15.80 16.87
N GLN A 63 12.45 -16.77 16.26
CA GLN A 63 13.71 -17.36 16.77
C GLN A 63 14.82 -16.33 17.00
N MET A 64 14.86 -15.23 16.26
CA MET A 64 15.89 -14.20 16.39
C MET A 64 15.58 -13.18 17.48
N VAL A 65 14.39 -13.18 18.07
CA VAL A 65 13.96 -12.24 19.11
C VAL A 65 14.17 -12.89 20.47
N ASP A 66 14.91 -12.22 21.34
CA ASP A 66 15.19 -12.72 22.71
C ASP A 66 14.17 -12.18 23.71
N GLU A 67 13.77 -10.91 23.58
CA GLU A 67 12.76 -10.29 24.43
C GLU A 67 11.87 -9.31 23.65
N VAL A 68 10.65 -9.11 24.14
CA VAL A 68 9.70 -8.15 23.58
C VAL A 68 9.21 -7.21 24.68
N TYR A 69 9.21 -5.91 24.38
CA TYR A 69 8.76 -4.85 25.27
C TYR A 69 7.53 -4.14 24.73
N THR A 70 6.63 -3.81 25.64
CA THR A 70 5.61 -2.78 25.43
C THR A 70 6.13 -1.46 25.98
N PHE A 71 5.78 -0.35 25.36
CA PHE A 71 6.24 0.97 25.76
C PHE A 71 5.21 2.05 25.44
N ILE A 72 5.34 3.19 26.09
CA ILE A 72 4.52 4.38 25.81
C ILE A 72 5.08 5.07 24.56
N ASP A 73 4.25 5.24 23.53
CA ASP A 73 4.60 5.84 22.25
C ASP A 73 3.67 7.01 21.84
N ASP A 74 3.10 7.70 22.83
CA ASP A 74 2.19 8.83 22.64
C ASP A 74 2.88 10.04 21.96
N ASP A 75 4.21 10.13 22.11
CA ASP A 75 5.07 11.14 21.50
C ASP A 75 5.63 10.74 20.13
N ASP A 76 5.15 9.62 19.56
CA ASP A 76 5.58 9.02 18.31
C ASP A 76 7.07 8.64 18.25
N THR A 77 7.73 8.52 19.41
CA THR A 77 9.14 8.11 19.55
C THR A 77 9.29 6.75 20.24
N ALA A 78 10.48 6.14 20.12
CA ALA A 78 10.86 4.96 20.90
C ALA A 78 11.63 5.31 22.17
N ASN A 79 11.63 6.58 22.59
CA ASN A 79 12.39 7.06 23.74
C ASN A 79 12.05 6.32 25.02
N ASN A 80 10.77 6.03 25.26
CA ASN A 80 10.34 5.29 26.44
C ASN A 80 10.89 3.85 26.43
N PHE A 81 10.86 3.18 25.29
CA PHE A 81 11.42 1.84 25.11
C PHE A 81 12.93 1.81 25.40
N ILE A 82 13.69 2.74 24.80
CA ILE A 82 15.14 2.82 25.02
C ILE A 82 15.45 3.01 26.52
N LYS A 83 14.74 3.92 27.20
CA LYS A 83 14.91 4.15 28.67
C LYS A 83 14.59 2.92 29.51
N GLN A 84 13.53 2.16 29.16
CA GLN A 84 13.19 0.93 29.87
C GLN A 84 14.32 -0.09 29.78
N VAL A 85 14.90 -0.30 28.58
CA VAL A 85 15.99 -1.23 28.36
C VAL A 85 17.27 -0.74 29.07
N GLN A 86 17.62 0.56 29.02
CA GLN A 86 18.75 1.14 29.74
C GLN A 86 18.64 0.92 31.23
N ALA A 87 17.44 1.08 31.79
CA ALA A 87 17.22 0.88 33.23
C ALA A 87 17.34 -0.59 33.66
N HIS A 88 17.01 -1.53 32.75
CA HIS A 88 17.09 -2.95 33.02
C HIS A 88 18.52 -3.52 32.82
N TYR A 89 19.22 -3.02 31.80
CA TYR A 89 20.56 -3.49 31.40
C TYR A 89 21.61 -2.38 31.52
N THR A 90 21.93 -2.00 32.73
CA THR A 90 22.78 -0.83 33.07
C THR A 90 24.20 -0.90 32.50
N ASP A 91 24.78 -2.11 32.37
CA ASP A 91 26.16 -2.35 31.91
C ASP A 91 26.25 -2.81 30.45
N ALA A 92 25.15 -2.74 29.69
CA ALA A 92 25.12 -3.18 28.31
C ALA A 92 25.47 -2.05 27.32
N GLU A 93 26.18 -2.40 26.24
CA GLU A 93 26.28 -1.55 25.04
C GLU A 93 24.98 -1.67 24.26
N LEU A 94 24.29 -0.54 24.07
CA LEU A 94 23.01 -0.52 23.34
C LEU A 94 23.19 -0.06 21.91
N ILE A 95 22.60 -0.81 20.97
CA ILE A 95 22.57 -0.51 19.55
C ILE A 95 21.11 -0.38 19.12
N PHE A 96 20.67 0.82 18.71
CA PHE A 96 19.34 1.02 18.14
C PHE A 96 19.41 0.81 16.62
N ALA A 97 18.82 -0.27 16.14
CA ALA A 97 18.81 -0.64 14.75
C ALA A 97 17.66 0.05 14.01
N ASN A 98 17.96 0.74 12.91
CA ASN A 98 16.98 1.34 12.02
C ASN A 98 17.02 0.63 10.68
N GLY A 99 15.87 0.12 10.22
CA GLY A 99 15.73 -0.57 8.95
C GLY A 99 15.14 0.30 7.85
N GLY A 100 15.23 -0.19 6.61
CA GLY A 100 14.56 0.39 5.47
C GLY A 100 15.02 1.80 5.11
N ASP A 101 14.07 2.67 4.98
CA ASP A 101 14.18 4.07 4.52
C ASP A 101 14.44 5.10 5.63
N ARG A 102 14.78 4.66 6.85
CA ARG A 102 15.10 5.57 7.94
C ARG A 102 16.53 6.11 7.82
N HIS A 103 16.67 7.42 8.01
CA HIS A 103 17.93 8.15 8.02
C HIS A 103 18.08 8.94 9.32
N PRO A 104 19.30 9.36 9.71
CA PRO A 104 19.52 10.16 10.92
C PRO A 104 18.62 11.38 11.00
N ASP A 105 18.43 12.09 9.88
CA ASP A 105 17.62 13.31 9.80
C ASP A 105 16.10 13.08 9.89
N SER A 106 15.66 11.84 9.79
CA SER A 106 14.24 11.43 9.87
C SER A 106 13.92 10.58 11.10
N THR A 107 14.90 10.39 11.99
CA THR A 107 14.73 9.54 13.17
C THR A 107 14.35 10.40 14.38
N PRO A 108 13.10 10.24 14.92
CA PRO A 108 12.59 11.12 15.97
C PRO A 108 13.48 11.14 17.23
N GLU A 109 14.07 10.00 17.59
CA GLU A 109 14.95 9.85 18.76
C GLU A 109 16.23 10.69 18.65
N ILE A 110 16.75 10.87 17.44
CA ILE A 110 17.92 11.73 17.16
C ILE A 110 17.49 13.18 17.02
N MET A 111 16.37 13.46 16.35
CA MET A 111 15.87 14.83 16.16
C MET A 111 15.55 15.49 17.50
N HIS A 112 15.11 14.76 18.49
CA HIS A 112 14.86 15.28 19.84
C HIS A 112 16.11 15.92 20.45
N LYS A 113 17.31 15.38 20.19
CA LYS A 113 18.60 15.96 20.59
C LYS A 113 18.84 17.31 19.93
N ALA A 114 18.58 17.42 18.63
CA ALA A 114 18.78 18.64 17.87
C ALA A 114 17.85 19.79 18.31
N ILE A 115 16.65 19.46 18.79
CA ILE A 115 15.63 20.43 19.21
C ILE A 115 15.84 20.86 20.68
N THR A 116 16.17 19.92 21.58
CA THR A 116 16.19 20.17 23.02
C THR A 116 17.58 20.45 23.58
N GLY A 117 18.64 20.16 22.81
CA GLY A 117 20.03 20.25 23.28
C GLY A 117 20.45 19.17 24.28
N PHE A 118 19.50 18.34 24.75
CA PHE A 118 19.76 17.25 25.69
C PHE A 118 19.78 15.90 24.95
N SER A 119 20.91 15.19 25.08
CA SER A 119 20.99 13.79 24.67
C SER A 119 20.64 12.92 25.87
N THR A 120 19.55 12.18 25.76
CA THR A 120 19.22 11.14 26.75
C THR A 120 19.90 9.81 26.39
N PHE A 121 20.57 9.73 25.22
CA PHE A 121 21.05 8.47 24.67
C PHE A 121 22.50 8.53 24.19
N ASP A 122 23.39 9.25 24.90
CA ASP A 122 24.81 9.37 24.53
C ASP A 122 25.56 8.03 24.50
N ASN A 123 25.02 7.03 25.19
CA ASN A 123 25.53 5.65 25.25
C ASN A 123 24.80 4.68 24.34
N VAL A 124 23.89 5.16 23.47
CA VAL A 124 23.19 4.34 22.46
C VAL A 124 23.74 4.62 21.09
N LYS A 125 24.20 3.57 20.43
CA LYS A 125 24.68 3.64 19.05
C LYS A 125 23.52 3.43 18.08
N PHE A 126 23.24 4.40 17.22
CA PHE A 126 22.23 4.28 16.15
C PHE A 126 22.87 3.70 14.89
N VAL A 127 22.28 2.65 14.33
CA VAL A 127 22.72 2.00 13.09
C VAL A 127 21.56 2.04 12.08
N PHE A 128 21.86 2.39 10.83
CA PHE A 128 20.87 2.58 9.76
C PHE A 128 21.06 1.57 8.62
N GLY A 129 20.04 1.41 7.77
CA GLY A 129 20.10 0.48 6.64
C GLY A 129 20.10 -0.99 7.03
N VAL A 130 19.70 -1.31 8.28
CA VAL A 130 19.71 -2.69 8.80
C VAL A 130 18.68 -3.54 8.03
N GLY A 131 19.15 -4.63 7.42
CA GLY A 131 18.30 -5.51 6.61
C GLY A 131 18.17 -5.11 5.15
N GLY A 132 18.90 -4.06 4.72
CA GLY A 132 18.93 -3.56 3.34
C GLY A 132 18.05 -2.33 3.12
N GLU A 133 18.40 -1.51 2.14
CA GLU A 133 17.72 -0.26 1.79
C GLU A 133 16.52 -0.50 0.87
N ASP A 134 16.49 -1.62 0.14
CA ASP A 134 15.40 -1.99 -0.76
C ASP A 134 14.14 -2.40 0.02
N LYS A 135 13.17 -1.50 0.03
CA LYS A 135 11.84 -1.76 0.60
C LYS A 135 11.03 -2.68 -0.32
N LYS A 136 11.39 -3.98 -0.36
CA LYS A 136 10.70 -4.98 -1.19
C LYS A 136 9.22 -5.16 -0.88
N ASN A 137 8.79 -4.84 0.35
CA ASN A 137 7.40 -4.92 0.80
C ASN A 137 7.10 -3.86 1.86
N SER A 138 5.84 -3.43 1.94
CA SER A 138 5.35 -2.67 3.08
C SER A 138 4.00 -3.21 3.53
N SER A 139 3.73 -3.14 4.83
CA SER A 139 2.42 -3.50 5.38
C SER A 139 1.28 -2.76 4.69
N SER A 140 1.48 -1.49 4.34
CA SER A 140 0.45 -0.68 3.65
C SER A 140 0.15 -1.20 2.25
N LEU A 141 1.18 -1.55 1.46
CA LEU A 141 0.99 -2.13 0.13
C LEU A 141 0.29 -3.50 0.17
N ILE A 142 0.66 -4.34 1.14
CA ILE A 142 0.01 -5.65 1.33
C ILE A 142 -1.48 -5.47 1.66
N LEU A 143 -1.80 -4.53 2.56
CA LEU A 143 -3.19 -4.25 2.93
C LEU A 143 -3.98 -3.61 1.79
N GLU A 144 -3.37 -2.73 1.00
CA GLU A 144 -3.99 -2.14 -0.18
C GLU A 144 -4.33 -3.21 -1.21
N GLU A 145 -3.37 -4.09 -1.54
CA GLU A 145 -3.59 -5.19 -2.46
C GLU A 145 -4.63 -6.19 -1.94
N TRP A 146 -4.66 -6.45 -0.64
CA TRP A 146 -5.67 -7.31 -0.04
C TRP A 146 -7.08 -6.70 -0.08
N LYS A 147 -7.21 -5.39 0.15
CA LYS A 147 -8.51 -4.69 0.12
C LYS A 147 -9.10 -4.57 -1.28
N ALA A 148 -8.25 -4.35 -2.27
CA ALA A 148 -8.62 -4.16 -3.66
C ALA A 148 -7.63 -4.88 -4.58
N PRO A 149 -7.71 -6.21 -4.68
CA PRO A 149 -6.78 -7.01 -5.47
C PRO A 149 -6.91 -6.69 -6.95
N LYS A 150 -5.77 -6.67 -7.64
CA LYS A 150 -5.71 -6.46 -9.07
C LYS A 150 -6.14 -7.70 -9.83
N THR A 151 -7.06 -7.53 -10.77
CA THR A 151 -7.41 -8.55 -11.76
C THR A 151 -6.65 -8.26 -13.05
N ILE A 152 -5.69 -9.14 -13.37
CA ILE A 152 -4.85 -9.00 -14.57
C ILE A 152 -5.61 -9.44 -15.81
N ARG A 153 -5.47 -8.69 -16.92
CA ARG A 153 -6.02 -8.93 -18.25
C ARG A 153 -4.95 -8.71 -19.31
N ASN A 154 -5.21 -9.15 -20.54
CA ASN A 154 -4.28 -8.93 -21.66
C ASN A 154 -4.06 -7.44 -21.97
N TRP A 155 -5.05 -6.60 -21.67
CA TRP A 155 -5.01 -5.16 -21.91
C TRP A 155 -4.41 -4.35 -20.75
N GLY A 156 -4.10 -4.97 -19.59
CA GLY A 156 -3.63 -4.33 -18.39
C GLY A 156 -4.21 -4.97 -17.14
N TRP A 157 -4.82 -4.17 -16.28
CA TRP A 157 -5.49 -4.68 -15.09
C TRP A 157 -6.58 -3.72 -14.59
N TYR A 158 -7.46 -4.25 -13.75
CA TYR A 158 -8.39 -3.45 -12.97
C TYR A 158 -8.47 -3.94 -11.53
N ARG A 159 -8.99 -3.07 -10.65
CA ARG A 159 -9.38 -3.44 -9.29
C ARG A 159 -10.70 -2.77 -8.92
N VAL A 160 -11.48 -3.44 -8.08
CA VAL A 160 -12.71 -2.89 -7.51
C VAL A 160 -12.36 -2.13 -6.26
N LEU A 161 -12.69 -0.83 -6.23
CA LEU A 161 -12.44 0.05 -5.09
C LEU A 161 -13.63 0.08 -4.13
N ASP A 162 -14.86 0.02 -4.67
CA ASP A 162 -16.10 -0.09 -3.91
C ASP A 162 -17.16 -0.84 -4.73
N ASP A 163 -18.02 -1.62 -4.05
CA ASP A 163 -19.11 -2.39 -4.65
C ASP A 163 -20.31 -2.37 -3.71
N LYS A 164 -21.36 -1.66 -4.13
CA LYS A 164 -22.59 -1.47 -3.36
C LYS A 164 -23.82 -1.67 -4.23
N PRO A 165 -24.98 -1.94 -3.63
CA PRO A 165 -26.23 -1.93 -4.39
C PRO A 165 -26.40 -0.63 -5.17
N GLY A 166 -26.54 -0.73 -6.49
CA GLY A 166 -26.75 0.40 -7.39
C GLY A 166 -25.50 1.08 -7.94
N TYR A 167 -24.29 0.79 -7.43
CA TYR A 167 -23.07 1.28 -8.02
C TYR A 167 -21.84 0.40 -7.75
N LYS A 168 -20.83 0.52 -8.61
CA LYS A 168 -19.51 -0.07 -8.43
C LYS A 168 -18.44 0.91 -8.92
N VAL A 169 -17.34 1.02 -8.18
CA VAL A 169 -16.20 1.86 -8.54
C VAL A 169 -15.00 0.98 -8.84
N LYS A 170 -14.39 1.16 -10.00
CA LYS A 170 -13.17 0.46 -10.43
C LYS A 170 -12.07 1.44 -10.80
N GLU A 171 -10.84 1.02 -10.58
CA GLU A 171 -9.66 1.59 -11.21
C GLU A 171 -9.19 0.64 -12.32
N LEU A 172 -8.96 1.18 -13.51
CA LEU A 172 -8.46 0.45 -14.66
C LEU A 172 -7.14 1.06 -15.13
N ILE A 173 -6.21 0.19 -15.51
CA ILE A 173 -4.97 0.59 -16.18
C ILE A 173 -4.92 -0.11 -17.53
N ILE A 174 -4.96 0.68 -18.60
CA ILE A 174 -4.79 0.17 -19.96
C ILE A 174 -3.33 0.36 -20.36
N ALA A 175 -2.65 -0.75 -20.64
CA ALA A 175 -1.24 -0.74 -21.02
C ALA A 175 -1.04 -0.07 -22.39
N PRO A 176 0.17 0.42 -22.70
CA PRO A 176 0.51 0.97 -24.00
C PRO A 176 0.16 0.03 -25.17
N GLY A 177 -0.49 0.56 -26.20
CA GLY A 177 -0.89 -0.19 -27.38
C GLY A 177 -2.02 -1.21 -27.14
N GLN A 178 -2.69 -1.19 -26.00
CA GLN A 178 -3.75 -2.13 -25.66
C GLN A 178 -5.14 -1.45 -25.65
N SER A 179 -6.19 -2.28 -25.72
CA SER A 179 -7.57 -1.81 -25.71
C SER A 179 -8.48 -2.78 -24.97
N LEU A 180 -9.53 -2.23 -24.37
CA LEU A 180 -10.68 -3.00 -23.91
C LEU A 180 -11.40 -3.65 -25.09
N SER A 181 -12.28 -4.63 -24.83
CA SER A 181 -13.21 -5.12 -25.84
C SER A 181 -14.22 -4.02 -26.24
N MET A 182 -14.72 -4.05 -27.47
CA MET A 182 -15.95 -3.31 -27.80
C MET A 182 -17.10 -4.02 -27.10
N GLN A 183 -17.78 -3.32 -26.18
CA GLN A 183 -18.75 -3.89 -25.25
C GLN A 183 -19.93 -2.95 -24.98
N ARG A 184 -21.04 -3.51 -24.49
CA ARG A 184 -22.19 -2.75 -23.97
C ARG A 184 -22.78 -3.42 -22.75
N HIS A 185 -23.61 -2.67 -22.01
CA HIS A 185 -24.26 -3.10 -20.78
C HIS A 185 -25.76 -2.79 -20.81
N GLU A 186 -26.58 -3.75 -20.42
CA GLU A 186 -28.03 -3.61 -20.42
C GLU A 186 -28.54 -2.88 -19.15
N PHE A 187 -27.97 -3.21 -18.00
CA PHE A 187 -28.52 -2.79 -16.69
C PHE A 187 -27.78 -1.63 -16.04
N ARG A 188 -26.57 -1.31 -16.53
CA ARG A 188 -25.75 -0.23 -15.99
C ARG A 188 -25.33 0.79 -17.05
N ALA A 189 -25.11 2.02 -16.58
CA ALA A 189 -24.37 3.06 -17.28
C ALA A 189 -22.99 3.22 -16.60
N GLU A 190 -22.06 3.86 -17.28
CA GLU A 190 -20.70 4.07 -16.76
C GLU A 190 -20.28 5.52 -16.91
N HIS A 191 -19.52 6.01 -15.93
CA HIS A 191 -18.85 7.30 -15.98
C HIS A 191 -17.38 7.08 -15.78
N TRP A 192 -16.55 7.46 -16.76
CA TRP A 192 -15.11 7.31 -16.73
C TRP A 192 -14.44 8.66 -16.53
N TYR A 193 -13.44 8.70 -15.68
CA TYR A 193 -12.57 9.84 -15.44
C TYR A 193 -11.14 9.43 -15.72
N ILE A 194 -10.45 10.16 -16.60
CA ILE A 194 -9.05 9.90 -16.90
C ILE A 194 -8.19 10.49 -15.78
N LEU A 195 -7.62 9.62 -14.94
CA LEU A 195 -6.75 10.00 -13.82
C LEU A 195 -5.37 10.42 -14.31
N LYS A 196 -4.85 9.70 -15.32
CA LYS A 196 -3.52 9.95 -15.89
C LYS A 196 -3.42 9.35 -17.28
N GLY A 197 -2.63 10.03 -18.16
CA GLY A 197 -2.40 9.57 -19.51
C GLY A 197 -3.51 9.99 -20.49
N GLU A 198 -3.61 9.25 -21.57
CA GLU A 198 -4.53 9.52 -22.67
C GLU A 198 -5.10 8.21 -23.22
N CYS A 199 -6.37 8.19 -23.60
CA CYS A 199 -6.95 7.10 -24.36
C CYS A 199 -7.99 7.60 -25.38
N SER A 200 -8.14 6.84 -26.46
CA SER A 200 -9.23 7.01 -27.42
C SER A 200 -10.45 6.25 -26.91
N PHE A 201 -11.59 6.90 -26.98
CA PHE A 201 -12.90 6.31 -26.71
C PHE A 201 -13.65 6.13 -28.02
N ASN A 202 -14.05 4.91 -28.31
CA ASN A 202 -14.78 4.55 -29.53
C ASN A 202 -16.19 4.11 -29.17
N THR A 203 -17.18 4.58 -29.92
CA THR A 203 -18.57 4.11 -29.82
C THR A 203 -19.09 3.71 -31.19
N ILE A 204 -20.05 2.79 -31.22
CA ILE A 204 -20.73 2.33 -32.43
C ILE A 204 -22.23 2.40 -32.20
N ASN A 205 -22.94 3.07 -33.12
CA ASN A 205 -24.37 2.96 -33.18
C ASN A 205 -24.74 1.91 -34.27
N VAL A 206 -25.02 0.69 -33.80
CA VAL A 206 -25.31 -0.47 -34.69
C VAL A 206 -26.52 -0.23 -35.59
N SER A 207 -27.45 0.63 -35.19
CA SER A 207 -28.67 0.92 -35.97
C SER A 207 -28.44 1.88 -37.14
N SER A 208 -27.37 2.69 -37.09
CA SER A 208 -27.11 3.76 -38.08
C SER A 208 -25.73 3.63 -38.73
N ASP A 209 -24.96 2.60 -38.43
CA ASP A 209 -23.56 2.41 -38.86
C ASP A 209 -22.66 3.64 -38.56
N ILE A 210 -23.03 4.44 -37.57
CA ILE A 210 -22.23 5.60 -37.16
C ILE A 210 -21.19 5.14 -36.13
N GLU A 211 -19.92 5.29 -36.47
CA GLU A 211 -18.80 5.16 -35.57
C GLU A 211 -18.33 6.56 -35.15
N TRP A 212 -18.11 6.73 -33.87
CA TRP A 212 -17.51 7.95 -33.32
C TRP A 212 -16.28 7.59 -32.49
N SER A 213 -15.24 8.39 -32.67
CA SER A 213 -14.01 8.27 -31.87
C SER A 213 -13.59 9.64 -31.37
N GLY A 214 -13.17 9.69 -30.12
CA GLY A 214 -12.62 10.89 -29.51
C GLY A 214 -11.49 10.56 -28.56
N THR A 215 -10.54 11.47 -28.45
CA THR A 215 -9.40 11.31 -27.55
C THR A 215 -9.67 12.05 -26.23
N PHE A 216 -9.47 11.37 -25.12
CA PHE A 216 -9.65 11.91 -23.78
C PHE A 216 -8.32 11.88 -23.04
N ARG A 217 -8.03 12.98 -22.35
CA ARG A 217 -6.81 13.23 -21.60
C ARG A 217 -7.08 13.36 -20.13
N GLU A 218 -6.02 13.47 -19.38
CA GLU A 218 -6.03 13.69 -17.91
C GLU A 218 -7.07 14.76 -17.52
N HIS A 219 -7.88 14.43 -16.51
CA HIS A 219 -8.99 15.23 -15.99
C HIS A 219 -10.22 15.36 -16.88
N GLN A 220 -10.29 14.67 -18.01
CA GLN A 220 -11.49 14.61 -18.83
C GLN A 220 -12.36 13.41 -18.46
N THR A 221 -13.65 13.51 -18.80
CA THR A 221 -14.67 12.51 -18.47
C THR A 221 -15.42 12.03 -19.70
N VAL A 222 -15.86 10.78 -19.63
CA VAL A 222 -16.75 10.16 -20.61
C VAL A 222 -17.93 9.57 -19.87
N THR A 223 -19.15 9.79 -20.38
CA THR A 223 -20.36 9.13 -19.86
C THR A 223 -20.88 8.16 -20.91
N ILE A 224 -21.08 6.92 -20.52
CA ILE A 224 -21.54 5.82 -21.35
C ILE A 224 -22.94 5.44 -20.86
N GLN A 225 -23.92 5.46 -21.78
CA GLN A 225 -25.29 5.13 -21.45
C GLN A 225 -25.54 3.62 -21.49
N LYS A 226 -26.62 3.15 -20.86
CA LYS A 226 -27.10 1.77 -21.01
C LYS A 226 -27.25 1.44 -22.50
N ASN A 227 -26.85 0.23 -22.89
CA ASN A 227 -26.88 -0.27 -24.26
C ASN A 227 -25.99 0.46 -25.28
N GLU A 228 -25.14 1.37 -24.85
CA GLU A 228 -24.16 2.04 -25.71
C GLU A 228 -22.94 1.17 -25.91
N TRP A 229 -22.62 0.85 -27.20
CA TRP A 229 -21.39 0.17 -27.56
C TRP A 229 -20.19 1.10 -27.34
N HIS A 230 -19.21 0.63 -26.59
CA HIS A 230 -18.05 1.45 -26.24
C HIS A 230 -16.77 0.62 -26.08
N GLN A 231 -15.65 1.30 -26.30
CA GLN A 231 -14.31 0.74 -26.15
C GLN A 231 -13.33 1.86 -25.78
N ALA A 232 -12.42 1.60 -24.84
CA ALA A 232 -11.25 2.44 -24.63
C ALA A 232 -10.01 1.80 -25.25
N CYS A 233 -9.22 2.60 -25.97
CA CYS A 233 -7.98 2.21 -26.62
C CYS A 233 -6.84 3.12 -26.14
N ASN A 234 -5.74 2.55 -25.69
CA ASN A 234 -4.53 3.29 -25.39
C ASN A 234 -3.54 3.12 -26.55
N GLU A 235 -3.49 4.12 -27.43
CA GLU A 235 -2.59 4.15 -28.58
C GLU A 235 -1.26 4.85 -28.28
N THR A 236 -1.03 5.21 -27.00
CA THR A 236 0.17 5.92 -26.55
C THR A 236 1.26 4.95 -26.05
N ASN A 237 2.42 5.49 -25.69
CA ASN A 237 3.53 4.73 -25.10
C ASN A 237 3.51 4.71 -23.54
N GLU A 238 2.52 5.39 -22.93
CA GLU A 238 2.36 5.46 -21.49
C GLU A 238 1.05 4.78 -21.06
N PRO A 239 0.97 4.19 -19.85
CA PRO A 239 -0.28 3.63 -19.35
C PRO A 239 -1.37 4.69 -19.22
N CYS A 240 -2.61 4.34 -19.57
CA CYS A 240 -3.79 5.15 -19.29
C CYS A 240 -4.50 4.65 -18.04
N HIS A 241 -4.70 5.55 -17.06
CA HIS A 241 -5.39 5.29 -15.80
C HIS A 241 -6.79 5.86 -15.85
N ILE A 242 -7.79 5.02 -15.63
CA ILE A 242 -9.21 5.39 -15.65
C ILE A 242 -9.84 5.04 -14.31
N LEU A 243 -10.58 5.98 -13.73
CA LEU A 243 -11.54 5.71 -12.68
C LEU A 243 -12.92 5.50 -13.33
N GLU A 244 -13.49 4.33 -13.14
CA GLU A 244 -14.79 3.94 -13.66
C GLU A 244 -15.82 3.89 -12.55
N VAL A 245 -16.91 4.61 -12.70
CA VAL A 245 -18.08 4.51 -11.84
C VAL A 245 -19.20 3.88 -12.65
N GLN A 246 -19.56 2.64 -12.31
CA GLN A 246 -20.73 1.94 -12.84
C GLN A 246 -21.93 2.27 -11.96
N TYR A 247 -23.08 2.54 -12.56
CA TYR A 247 -24.32 2.81 -11.82
C TYR A 247 -25.55 2.33 -12.57
N GLY A 248 -26.52 1.79 -11.83
CA GLY A 248 -27.75 1.25 -12.41
C GLY A 248 -28.36 0.14 -11.57
N ASP A 249 -29.27 -0.61 -12.19
CA ASP A 249 -30.03 -1.66 -11.49
C ASP A 249 -29.14 -2.86 -11.09
N LYS A 250 -28.13 -3.18 -11.93
CA LYS A 250 -27.18 -4.26 -11.70
C LYS A 250 -25.79 -3.85 -12.20
N CYS A 251 -24.81 -3.82 -11.30
CA CYS A 251 -23.40 -3.57 -11.63
C CYS A 251 -22.58 -4.86 -11.47
N VAL A 252 -23.00 -5.93 -12.20
CA VAL A 252 -22.37 -7.26 -12.15
C VAL A 252 -21.50 -7.51 -13.38
N GLU A 253 -20.51 -8.39 -13.27
CA GLU A 253 -19.57 -8.65 -14.37
C GLU A 253 -20.22 -9.37 -15.56
N GLU A 254 -21.32 -10.11 -15.33
CA GLU A 254 -22.10 -10.81 -16.34
C GLU A 254 -22.94 -9.87 -17.21
N ASP A 255 -23.19 -8.63 -16.75
CA ASP A 255 -23.88 -7.60 -17.54
C ASP A 255 -22.92 -7.02 -18.59
N ILE A 256 -22.53 -7.85 -19.57
CA ILE A 256 -21.61 -7.46 -20.63
C ILE A 256 -21.87 -8.27 -21.90
N GLU A 257 -22.08 -7.57 -23.00
CA GLU A 257 -22.09 -8.11 -24.33
C GLU A 257 -20.87 -7.59 -25.10
N ARG A 258 -20.23 -8.44 -25.90
CA ARG A 258 -19.00 -8.10 -26.65
C ARG A 258 -19.18 -8.39 -28.11
N ILE A 259 -18.67 -7.51 -28.99
CA ILE A 259 -18.52 -7.79 -30.40
C ILE A 259 -17.14 -8.40 -30.62
N ASN A 260 -17.10 -9.63 -31.13
CA ASN A 260 -15.87 -10.25 -31.59
C ASN A 260 -15.49 -9.71 -32.95
N LYS A 261 -14.20 -9.46 -33.21
CA LYS A 261 -13.71 -9.00 -34.54
C LYS A 261 -14.06 -9.93 -35.71
N THR A 262 -14.49 -11.14 -35.38
CA THR A 262 -14.92 -12.15 -36.38
C THR A 262 -16.38 -12.00 -36.83
N ASP A 263 -17.16 -11.13 -36.20
CA ASP A 263 -18.60 -10.94 -36.46
C ASP A 263 -18.86 -9.69 -37.32
N ARG A 264 -17.84 -9.14 -37.98
CA ARG A 264 -17.90 -8.03 -38.93
C ARG A 264 -17.59 -8.48 -40.36
#